data_3f33a2401442e2dc9a1e46feed79c68d
#
_entry.id   3f33a2401442e2dc9a1e46feed79c68d
#
_cell.length_a   1.000
_cell.length_b   1.000
_cell.length_c   1.000
_cell.angle_alpha   90.00
_cell.angle_beta   90.00
_cell.angle_gamma   90.00
#
_symmetry.space_group_name_H-M   'P 1'
#
loop_
_entity.id
_entity.type
_entity.pdbx_description
1 polymer ?
#
loop_
_entity_poly.entity_id
_entity_poly.type
_entity_poly.pdbx_seq_one_letter_code
_entity_poly.pdbx_strand_id
1 'polypeptide(L)'
;MNIAALLHKSAHSFGSRPALSVGSTHYRSYAELAARVERLAGGMVVQLGLKQGDRVALAMTNCPEFIEALYAIWHAGLTAVPMNAKLHRREFSYIVNNSGARLCLVNDDLEESINPLSDSVESLEHIVSVDSMEYARLTASDPLTLRDVDPSAPAWLFYTSGTTGRPKGAVLSHRNLLLMTLSYFADLESLSHLDCIIHAAPLSHGSGLYGI
;
A
#
# COMPACT_ATOMS: atom_id res chain seq x y z
N MET A 1 -16.78 1.73 5.85
CA MET A 1 -16.61 1.41 4.39
C MET A 1 -15.13 1.42 4.05
N ASN A 2 -14.61 0.32 3.53
CA ASN A 2 -13.20 0.12 3.23
C ASN A 2 -12.95 0.27 1.72
N ILE A 3 -11.96 1.09 1.31
CA ILE A 3 -11.65 1.30 -0.11
C ILE A 3 -11.18 0.01 -0.81
N ALA A 4 -10.58 -0.94 -0.09
CA ALA A 4 -10.19 -2.23 -0.64
C ALA A 4 -11.38 -3.03 -1.22
N ALA A 5 -12.63 -2.69 -0.85
CA ALA A 5 -13.82 -3.28 -1.45
C ALA A 5 -13.90 -3.07 -2.98
N LEU A 6 -13.24 -2.05 -3.52
CA LEU A 6 -13.18 -1.81 -4.97
C LEU A 6 -12.45 -2.93 -5.69
N LEU A 7 -11.34 -3.42 -5.14
CA LEU A 7 -10.63 -4.58 -5.69
C LEU A 7 -11.50 -5.83 -5.70
N HIS A 8 -12.25 -6.09 -4.61
CA HIS A 8 -13.13 -7.26 -4.53
C HIS A 8 -14.28 -7.17 -5.53
N LYS A 9 -14.83 -5.97 -5.77
CA LYS A 9 -15.83 -5.77 -6.83
C LYS A 9 -15.24 -6.05 -8.20
N SER A 10 -14.03 -5.56 -8.48
CA SER A 10 -13.34 -5.82 -9.74
C SER A 10 -13.02 -7.31 -9.92
N ALA A 11 -12.56 -7.99 -8.87
CA ALA A 11 -12.31 -9.42 -8.86
C ALA A 11 -13.58 -10.26 -9.14
N HIS A 12 -14.71 -9.83 -8.57
CA HIS A 12 -16.00 -10.48 -8.82
C HIS A 12 -16.47 -10.29 -10.27
N SER A 13 -16.34 -9.09 -10.83
CA SER A 13 -16.87 -8.75 -12.16
C SER A 13 -15.92 -9.12 -13.30
N PHE A 14 -14.60 -9.07 -13.05
CA PHE A 14 -13.55 -9.20 -14.08
C PHE A 14 -12.42 -10.14 -13.64
N GLY A 15 -12.70 -11.14 -12.83
CA GLY A 15 -11.73 -11.96 -12.12
C GLY A 15 -10.60 -12.54 -12.98
N SER A 16 -10.90 -12.99 -14.19
CA SER A 16 -9.91 -13.57 -15.12
C SER A 16 -9.10 -12.53 -15.92
N ARG A 17 -9.46 -11.23 -15.84
CA ARG A 17 -8.73 -10.19 -16.56
C ARG A 17 -7.42 -9.84 -15.88
N PRO A 18 -6.39 -9.43 -16.66
CA PRO A 18 -5.17 -8.86 -16.08
C PRO A 18 -5.49 -7.66 -15.18
N ALA A 19 -5.03 -7.71 -13.94
CA ALA A 19 -5.06 -6.58 -13.02
C ALA A 19 -3.71 -5.86 -13.00
N LEU A 20 -2.61 -6.62 -12.97
CA LEU A 20 -1.25 -6.09 -12.94
C LEU A 20 -0.40 -6.77 -14.01
N SER A 21 0.45 -5.97 -14.66
CA SER A 21 1.46 -6.44 -15.62
C SER A 21 2.77 -5.64 -15.44
N VAL A 22 3.89 -6.28 -15.77
CA VAL A 22 5.22 -5.64 -15.81
C VAL A 22 5.71 -5.70 -17.25
N GLY A 23 5.81 -4.54 -17.89
CA GLY A 23 6.02 -4.48 -19.34
C GLY A 23 4.87 -5.20 -20.07
N SER A 24 5.19 -6.17 -20.90
CA SER A 24 4.22 -7.01 -21.61
C SER A 24 3.85 -8.31 -20.86
N THR A 25 4.45 -8.56 -19.69
CA THR A 25 4.25 -9.80 -18.94
C THR A 25 3.11 -9.65 -17.96
N HIS A 26 2.12 -10.52 -18.08
CA HIS A 26 1.04 -10.62 -17.09
C HIS A 26 1.60 -11.06 -15.73
N TYR A 27 1.27 -10.31 -14.67
CA TYR A 27 1.69 -10.63 -13.31
C TYR A 27 0.56 -11.29 -12.50
N ARG A 28 -0.61 -10.64 -12.43
CA ARG A 28 -1.79 -11.15 -11.72
C ARG A 28 -3.08 -10.74 -12.42
N SER A 29 -4.06 -11.64 -12.43
CA SER A 29 -5.46 -11.31 -12.69
C SER A 29 -6.11 -10.65 -11.46
N TYR A 30 -7.29 -10.05 -11.62
CA TYR A 30 -8.03 -9.46 -10.48
C TYR A 30 -8.37 -10.49 -9.41
N ALA A 31 -8.73 -11.73 -9.77
CA ALA A 31 -9.02 -12.79 -8.81
C ALA A 31 -7.77 -13.21 -8.03
N GLU A 32 -6.63 -13.37 -8.72
CA GLU A 32 -5.36 -13.72 -8.09
C GLU A 32 -4.87 -12.61 -7.17
N LEU A 33 -4.98 -11.34 -7.60
CA LEU A 33 -4.60 -10.19 -6.79
C LEU A 33 -5.46 -10.10 -5.53
N ALA A 34 -6.78 -10.24 -5.63
CA ALA A 34 -7.67 -10.19 -4.48
C ALA A 34 -7.36 -11.32 -3.48
N ALA A 35 -7.20 -12.56 -3.96
CA ALA A 35 -6.84 -13.69 -3.10
C ALA A 35 -5.50 -13.49 -2.40
N ARG A 36 -4.53 -12.89 -3.07
CA ARG A 36 -3.22 -12.61 -2.50
C ARG A 36 -3.27 -11.49 -1.46
N VAL A 37 -4.06 -10.45 -1.72
CA VAL A 37 -4.35 -9.35 -0.77
C VAL A 37 -4.98 -9.88 0.51
N GLU A 38 -5.98 -10.76 0.41
CA GLU A 38 -6.62 -11.39 1.58
C GLU A 38 -5.62 -12.17 2.45
N ARG A 39 -4.73 -12.93 1.81
CA ARG A 39 -3.71 -13.73 2.51
C ARG A 39 -2.62 -12.85 3.14
N LEU A 40 -2.12 -11.84 2.41
CA LEU A 40 -1.14 -10.91 2.96
C LEU A 40 -1.73 -10.12 4.14
N ALA A 41 -2.98 -9.70 4.06
CA ALA A 41 -3.70 -9.08 5.17
C ALA A 41 -3.79 -10.01 6.39
N GLY A 42 -4.07 -11.31 6.15
CA GLY A 42 -4.06 -12.35 7.18
C GLY A 42 -2.68 -12.48 7.83
N GLY A 43 -1.62 -12.53 7.04
CA GLY A 43 -0.25 -12.59 7.52
C GLY A 43 0.12 -11.38 8.40
N MET A 44 -0.21 -10.17 7.95
CA MET A 44 0.05 -8.96 8.73
C MET A 44 -0.66 -8.96 10.09
N VAL A 45 -1.91 -9.43 10.14
CA VAL A 45 -2.71 -9.43 11.38
C VAL A 45 -2.33 -10.59 12.29
N VAL A 46 -2.21 -11.82 11.75
CA VAL A 46 -2.05 -13.03 12.57
C VAL A 46 -0.59 -13.30 12.90
N GLN A 47 0.33 -13.19 11.92
CA GLN A 47 1.73 -13.50 12.15
C GLN A 47 2.50 -12.31 12.72
N LEU A 48 2.25 -11.08 12.25
CA LEU A 48 2.95 -9.88 12.72
C LEU A 48 2.20 -9.13 13.83
N GLY A 49 1.00 -9.57 14.20
CA GLY A 49 0.23 -9.00 15.32
C GLY A 49 -0.26 -7.57 15.10
N LEU A 50 -0.39 -7.12 13.83
CA LEU A 50 -0.88 -5.78 13.53
C LEU A 50 -2.37 -5.66 13.84
N LYS A 51 -2.76 -4.49 14.34
CA LYS A 51 -4.14 -4.18 14.75
C LYS A 51 -4.72 -3.09 13.85
N GLN A 52 -6.03 -3.08 13.73
CA GLN A 52 -6.74 -2.03 12.99
C GLN A 52 -6.26 -0.63 13.41
N GLY A 53 -5.94 0.21 12.43
CA GLY A 53 -5.39 1.54 12.62
C GLY A 53 -3.87 1.59 12.75
N ASP A 54 -3.15 0.46 12.85
CA ASP A 54 -1.69 0.46 12.80
C ASP A 54 -1.19 0.97 11.43
N ARG A 55 -0.02 1.58 11.43
CA ARG A 55 0.59 2.15 10.22
C ARG A 55 1.62 1.18 9.66
N VAL A 56 1.61 1.05 8.34
CA VAL A 56 2.56 0.24 7.57
C VAL A 56 3.27 1.14 6.57
N ALA A 57 4.57 1.28 6.73
CA ALA A 57 5.41 2.03 5.81
C ALA A 57 5.70 1.21 4.54
N LEU A 58 5.68 1.87 3.38
CA LEU A 58 6.00 1.30 2.09
C LEU A 58 7.24 2.02 1.53
N ALA A 59 8.41 1.39 1.65
CA ALA A 59 9.68 1.88 1.14
C ALA A 59 10.09 1.03 -0.07
N MET A 60 9.47 1.29 -1.22
CA MET A 60 9.66 0.50 -2.42
C MET A 60 9.73 1.38 -3.66
N THR A 61 10.50 0.95 -4.64
CA THR A 61 10.36 1.39 -6.04
C THR A 61 9.06 0.82 -6.64
N ASN A 62 8.68 1.25 -7.85
CA ASN A 62 7.49 0.70 -8.49
C ASN A 62 7.65 -0.80 -8.75
N CYS A 63 6.84 -1.60 -8.13
CA CYS A 63 6.74 -3.04 -8.33
C CYS A 63 5.29 -3.51 -8.09
N PRO A 64 4.89 -4.67 -8.59
CA PRO A 64 3.54 -5.20 -8.36
C PRO A 64 3.20 -5.41 -6.88
N GLU A 65 4.20 -5.77 -6.08
CA GLU A 65 4.08 -5.99 -4.64
C GLU A 65 3.68 -4.72 -3.88
N PHE A 66 3.99 -3.53 -4.44
CA PHE A 66 3.52 -2.27 -3.88
C PHE A 66 1.99 -2.20 -3.87
N ILE A 67 1.36 -2.61 -4.97
CA ILE A 67 -0.10 -2.65 -5.12
C ILE A 67 -0.70 -3.73 -4.22
N GLU A 68 -0.10 -4.94 -4.19
CA GLU A 68 -0.53 -6.02 -3.29
C GLU A 68 -0.52 -5.54 -1.84
N ALA A 69 0.59 -4.93 -1.40
CA ALA A 69 0.76 -4.44 -0.05
C ALA A 69 -0.23 -3.32 0.29
N LEU A 70 -0.41 -2.36 -0.61
CA LEU A 70 -1.32 -1.24 -0.41
C LEU A 70 -2.76 -1.71 -0.17
N TYR A 71 -3.26 -2.60 -1.04
CA TYR A 71 -4.60 -3.16 -0.88
C TYR A 71 -4.72 -4.08 0.35
N ALA A 72 -3.67 -4.84 0.70
CA ALA A 72 -3.67 -5.68 1.90
C ALA A 72 -3.71 -4.86 3.18
N ILE A 73 -3.00 -3.73 3.23
CA ILE A 73 -3.04 -2.75 4.32
C ILE A 73 -4.48 -2.25 4.51
N TRP A 74 -5.10 -1.78 3.45
CA TRP A 74 -6.48 -1.31 3.52
C TRP A 74 -7.47 -2.43 3.88
N HIS A 75 -7.28 -3.62 3.29
CA HIS A 75 -8.12 -4.78 3.56
C HIS A 75 -8.13 -5.14 5.05
N ALA A 76 -6.97 -5.09 5.69
CA ALA A 76 -6.82 -5.33 7.12
C ALA A 76 -7.24 -4.14 8.01
N GLY A 77 -7.73 -3.03 7.45
CA GLY A 77 -8.06 -1.82 8.20
C GLY A 77 -6.86 -1.10 8.79
N LEU A 78 -5.69 -1.28 8.17
CA LEU A 78 -4.44 -0.60 8.51
C LEU A 78 -4.31 0.70 7.71
N THR A 79 -3.31 1.52 8.05
CA THR A 79 -3.04 2.79 7.37
C THR A 79 -1.71 2.72 6.61
N ALA A 80 -1.74 2.97 5.30
CA ALA A 80 -0.53 2.99 4.48
C ALA A 80 0.27 4.28 4.68
N VAL A 81 1.60 4.16 4.70
CA VAL A 81 2.56 5.27 4.74
C VAL A 81 3.54 5.12 3.57
N PRO A 82 3.13 5.48 2.35
CA PRO A 82 4.01 5.41 1.20
C PRO A 82 5.16 6.42 1.33
N MET A 83 6.38 5.96 1.04
CA MET A 83 7.58 6.77 1.11
C MET A 83 8.29 6.79 -0.25
N ASN A 84 8.74 7.97 -0.67
CA ASN A 84 9.48 8.09 -1.91
C ASN A 84 10.81 7.32 -1.82
N ALA A 85 11.07 6.43 -2.76
CA ALA A 85 12.29 5.62 -2.82
C ALA A 85 13.60 6.44 -2.90
N LYS A 86 13.52 7.72 -3.28
CA LYS A 86 14.68 8.63 -3.39
C LYS A 86 14.97 9.41 -2.10
N LEU A 87 14.25 9.15 -1.01
CA LEU A 87 14.50 9.81 0.27
C LEU A 87 15.86 9.40 0.86
N HIS A 88 16.46 10.32 1.58
CA HIS A 88 17.65 10.02 2.35
C HIS A 88 17.26 9.22 3.63
N ARG A 89 18.17 8.39 4.14
CA ARG A 89 17.96 7.56 5.34
C ARG A 89 17.38 8.34 6.53
N ARG A 90 17.81 9.58 6.75
CA ARG A 90 17.30 10.44 7.83
C ARG A 90 15.83 10.80 7.66
N GLU A 91 15.37 10.93 6.42
CA GLU A 91 13.98 11.23 6.10
C GLU A 91 13.11 9.98 6.28
N PHE A 92 13.60 8.81 5.88
CA PHE A 92 12.95 7.53 6.18
C PHE A 92 12.77 7.36 7.69
N SER A 93 13.85 7.52 8.48
CA SER A 93 13.79 7.44 9.93
C SER A 93 12.78 8.42 10.53
N TYR A 94 12.78 9.66 10.06
CA TYR A 94 11.83 10.66 10.52
C TYR A 94 10.37 10.26 10.21
N ILE A 95 10.07 9.82 8.99
CA ILE A 95 8.71 9.47 8.56
C ILE A 95 8.21 8.23 9.32
N VAL A 96 9.03 7.19 9.43
CA VAL A 96 8.67 5.95 10.14
C VAL A 96 8.39 6.25 11.61
N ASN A 97 9.27 7.01 12.27
CA ASN A 97 9.09 7.40 13.67
C ASN A 97 7.88 8.32 13.87
N ASN A 98 7.72 9.35 13.04
CA ASN A 98 6.63 10.32 13.15
C ASN A 98 5.26 9.72 12.86
N SER A 99 5.17 8.79 11.91
CA SER A 99 3.94 8.04 11.61
C SER A 99 3.65 6.99 12.69
N GLY A 100 4.65 6.56 13.45
CA GLY A 100 4.57 5.43 14.37
C GLY A 100 4.29 4.13 13.61
N ALA A 101 4.89 3.94 12.43
CA ALA A 101 4.74 2.70 11.67
C ALA A 101 5.34 1.51 12.43
N ARG A 102 4.60 0.40 12.46
CA ARG A 102 5.01 -0.84 13.13
C ARG A 102 5.64 -1.84 12.17
N LEU A 103 5.26 -1.79 10.90
CA LEU A 103 5.82 -2.59 9.82
C LEU A 103 6.36 -1.65 8.74
N CYS A 104 7.52 -1.99 8.16
CA CYS A 104 8.01 -1.43 6.92
C CYS A 104 8.16 -2.54 5.89
N LEU A 105 7.46 -2.42 4.77
CA LEU A 105 7.68 -3.26 3.60
C LEU A 105 8.69 -2.58 2.69
N VAL A 106 9.68 -3.33 2.24
CA VAL A 106 10.81 -2.82 1.46
C VAL A 106 11.09 -3.76 0.31
N ASN A 107 11.59 -3.25 -0.82
CA ASN A 107 12.19 -4.08 -1.86
C ASN A 107 13.72 -4.04 -1.76
N ASP A 108 14.41 -4.96 -2.40
CA ASP A 108 15.86 -5.14 -2.32
C ASP A 108 16.64 -3.84 -2.55
N ASP A 109 16.17 -2.97 -3.45
CA ASP A 109 16.82 -1.68 -3.75
C ASP A 109 16.98 -0.76 -2.53
N LEU A 110 16.14 -0.91 -1.51
CA LEU A 110 16.08 -0.01 -0.35
C LEU A 110 16.42 -0.67 0.99
N GLU A 111 16.68 -1.98 1.01
CA GLU A 111 16.99 -2.72 2.24
C GLU A 111 18.15 -2.11 3.02
N GLU A 112 19.25 -1.78 2.35
CA GLU A 112 20.42 -1.19 3.00
C GLU A 112 20.10 0.14 3.71
N SER A 113 19.16 0.91 3.17
CA SER A 113 18.74 2.19 3.74
C SER A 113 17.74 2.04 4.89
N ILE A 114 16.94 0.97 4.88
CA ILE A 114 15.80 0.77 5.80
C ILE A 114 16.16 -0.14 6.97
N ASN A 115 16.90 -1.24 6.75
CA ASN A 115 17.21 -2.21 7.80
C ASN A 115 17.81 -1.61 9.08
N PRO A 116 18.72 -0.60 9.01
CA PRO A 116 19.25 0.02 10.22
C PRO A 116 18.24 0.87 11.02
N LEU A 117 17.01 1.05 10.53
CA LEU A 117 15.96 1.77 11.28
C LEU A 117 15.41 0.93 12.43
N SER A 118 15.50 -0.40 12.37
CA SER A 118 15.12 -1.31 13.46
C SER A 118 15.78 -0.95 14.79
N ASP A 119 17.03 -0.47 14.74
CA ASP A 119 17.81 -0.15 15.95
C ASP A 119 17.51 1.27 16.48
N SER A 120 16.86 2.12 15.69
CA SER A 120 16.73 3.55 15.97
C SER A 120 15.28 4.05 16.08
N VAL A 121 14.30 3.26 15.65
CA VAL A 121 12.88 3.62 15.66
C VAL A 121 12.09 2.63 16.48
N GLU A 122 11.76 3.03 17.71
CA GLU A 122 11.12 2.16 18.72
C GLU A 122 9.75 1.60 18.25
N SER A 123 8.99 2.34 17.43
CA SER A 123 7.70 1.87 16.93
C SER A 123 7.80 0.79 15.86
N LEU A 124 8.96 0.66 15.21
CA LEU A 124 9.17 -0.26 14.08
C LEU A 124 9.50 -1.66 14.57
N GLU A 125 8.51 -2.53 14.57
CA GLU A 125 8.64 -3.91 15.08
C GLU A 125 9.10 -4.90 13.99
N HIS A 126 8.76 -4.60 12.73
CA HIS A 126 9.04 -5.49 11.61
C HIS A 126 9.55 -4.71 10.39
N ILE A 127 10.56 -5.27 9.72
CA ILE A 127 11.00 -4.87 8.37
C ILE A 127 10.96 -6.13 7.52
N VAL A 128 10.19 -6.12 6.45
CA VAL A 128 10.01 -7.29 5.58
C VAL A 128 10.28 -6.90 4.14
N SER A 129 11.30 -7.54 3.54
CA SER A 129 11.52 -7.43 2.09
C SER A 129 10.47 -8.20 1.33
N VAL A 130 9.88 -7.57 0.29
CA VAL A 130 8.89 -8.20 -0.58
C VAL A 130 9.48 -9.35 -1.41
N ASP A 131 10.81 -9.41 -1.53
CA ASP A 131 11.56 -10.45 -2.23
C ASP A 131 11.97 -11.60 -1.30
N SER A 132 11.65 -11.50 0.01
CA SER A 132 12.07 -12.46 1.03
C SER A 132 11.14 -13.68 1.18
N MET A 133 11.69 -14.73 1.80
CA MET A 133 10.90 -15.90 2.24
C MET A 133 9.88 -15.55 3.32
N GLU A 134 10.10 -14.47 4.07
CA GLU A 134 9.16 -14.00 5.08
C GLU A 134 7.91 -13.42 4.40
N TYR A 135 8.07 -12.57 3.38
CA TYR A 135 6.95 -12.07 2.59
C TYR A 135 6.18 -13.21 1.91
N ALA A 136 6.90 -14.22 1.39
CA ALA A 136 6.27 -15.40 0.81
C ALA A 136 5.41 -16.16 1.85
N ARG A 137 5.84 -16.26 3.12
CA ARG A 137 5.04 -16.84 4.21
C ARG A 137 3.82 -15.99 4.54
N LEU A 138 3.95 -14.66 4.61
CA LEU A 138 2.82 -13.78 4.85
C LEU A 138 1.73 -13.93 3.78
N THR A 139 2.15 -14.02 2.52
CA THR A 139 1.22 -14.20 1.38
C THR A 139 0.68 -15.63 1.23
N ALA A 140 1.16 -16.57 2.02
CA ALA A 140 0.64 -17.95 2.12
C ALA A 140 -0.25 -18.17 3.36
N SER A 141 -0.51 -17.11 4.15
CA SER A 141 -1.39 -17.18 5.33
C SER A 141 -2.84 -17.50 4.97
N ASP A 142 -3.63 -17.84 5.97
CA ASP A 142 -5.08 -17.94 5.80
C ASP A 142 -5.66 -16.56 5.42
N PRO A 143 -6.64 -16.54 4.51
CA PRO A 143 -7.23 -15.30 4.06
C PRO A 143 -7.97 -14.58 5.20
N LEU A 144 -7.76 -13.27 5.33
CA LEU A 144 -8.52 -12.42 6.23
C LEU A 144 -9.80 -11.97 5.53
N THR A 145 -10.91 -11.96 6.25
CA THR A 145 -12.13 -11.28 5.77
C THR A 145 -11.91 -9.76 5.76
N LEU A 146 -12.38 -9.10 4.70
CA LEU A 146 -12.31 -7.64 4.56
C LEU A 146 -12.85 -6.96 5.84
N ARG A 147 -12.00 -6.17 6.48
CA ARG A 147 -12.38 -5.46 7.69
C ARG A 147 -13.28 -4.27 7.37
N ASP A 148 -14.37 -4.16 8.10
CA ASP A 148 -15.15 -2.93 8.06
C ASP A 148 -14.42 -1.84 8.85
N VAL A 149 -14.40 -0.65 8.27
CA VAL A 149 -13.78 0.54 8.87
C VAL A 149 -14.72 1.73 8.76
N ASP A 150 -14.59 2.65 9.70
CA ASP A 150 -15.27 3.94 9.57
C ASP A 150 -14.79 4.66 8.29
N PRO A 151 -15.68 5.22 7.47
CA PRO A 151 -15.29 5.95 6.26
C PRO A 151 -14.31 7.10 6.52
N SER A 152 -14.30 7.67 7.72
CA SER A 152 -13.38 8.72 8.14
C SER A 152 -12.05 8.18 8.69
N ALA A 153 -11.91 6.85 8.88
CA ALA A 153 -10.66 6.26 9.33
C ALA A 153 -9.52 6.55 8.34
N PRO A 154 -8.29 6.77 8.85
CA PRO A 154 -7.12 6.95 8.00
C PRO A 154 -6.88 5.74 7.10
N ALA A 155 -6.78 5.97 5.79
CA ALA A 155 -6.37 4.97 4.81
C ALA A 155 -4.92 5.21 4.38
N TRP A 156 -4.47 6.47 4.42
CA TRP A 156 -3.20 6.87 3.88
C TRP A 156 -2.62 8.07 4.61
N LEU A 157 -1.35 8.00 5.01
CA LEU A 157 -0.54 9.12 5.49
C LEU A 157 0.42 9.53 4.38
N PHE A 158 0.16 10.67 3.76
CA PHE A 158 0.97 11.19 2.67
C PHE A 158 1.93 12.27 3.16
N TYR A 159 3.24 11.96 3.10
CA TYR A 159 4.27 12.91 3.52
C TYR A 159 4.71 13.79 2.36
N THR A 160 4.64 15.10 2.56
CA THR A 160 5.13 16.11 1.63
C THR A 160 6.31 16.86 2.24
N SER A 161 7.22 17.36 1.37
CA SER A 161 8.28 18.27 1.80
C SER A 161 7.65 19.56 2.31
N GLY A 162 7.62 19.72 3.63
CA GLY A 162 7.08 20.93 4.25
C GLY A 162 7.98 22.14 3.97
N THR A 163 7.38 23.32 3.84
CA THR A 163 8.07 24.62 3.72
C THR A 163 8.99 24.92 4.91
N THR A 164 8.86 24.19 6.01
CA THR A 164 9.63 24.34 7.26
C THR A 164 10.80 23.36 7.41
N GLY A 165 11.17 22.64 6.34
CA GLY A 165 12.32 21.74 6.31
C GLY A 165 12.10 20.33 6.88
N ARG A 166 10.94 20.04 7.48
CA ARG A 166 10.56 18.67 7.90
C ARG A 166 9.34 18.20 7.14
N PRO A 167 9.31 16.95 6.66
CA PRO A 167 8.13 16.39 6.02
C PRO A 167 6.87 16.47 6.91
N LYS A 168 5.73 16.79 6.31
CA LYS A 168 4.44 16.82 7.00
C LYS A 168 3.55 15.72 6.43
N GLY A 169 2.94 14.92 7.31
CA GLY A 169 2.00 13.86 6.94
C GLY A 169 0.58 14.40 6.80
N ALA A 170 0.03 14.37 5.59
CA ALA A 170 -1.39 14.61 5.36
C ALA A 170 -2.16 13.29 5.53
N VAL A 171 -3.23 13.32 6.32
CA VAL A 171 -4.10 12.16 6.54
C VAL A 171 -5.20 12.15 5.49
N LEU A 172 -5.30 11.08 4.72
CA LEU A 172 -6.41 10.82 3.80
C LEU A 172 -7.21 9.62 4.30
N SER A 173 -8.51 9.82 4.45
CA SER A 173 -9.44 8.77 4.89
C SER A 173 -9.87 7.88 3.72
N HIS A 174 -10.46 6.72 4.02
CA HIS A 174 -11.11 5.86 3.02
C HIS A 174 -12.16 6.64 2.21
N ARG A 175 -12.93 7.52 2.86
CA ARG A 175 -13.90 8.38 2.19
C ARG A 175 -13.24 9.40 1.25
N ASN A 176 -12.13 10.02 1.66
CA ASN A 176 -11.42 10.96 0.79
C ASN A 176 -10.95 10.29 -0.50
N LEU A 177 -10.32 9.11 -0.38
CA LEU A 177 -9.83 8.36 -1.53
C LEU A 177 -10.97 7.94 -2.45
N LEU A 178 -12.08 7.41 -1.90
CA LEU A 178 -13.24 7.03 -2.71
C LEU A 178 -13.87 8.22 -3.43
N LEU A 179 -14.08 9.34 -2.74
CA LEU A 179 -14.68 10.53 -3.35
C LEU A 179 -13.79 11.08 -4.47
N MET A 180 -12.48 11.07 -4.27
CA MET A 180 -11.53 11.48 -5.31
C MET A 180 -11.62 10.56 -6.53
N THR A 181 -11.65 9.23 -6.34
CA THR A 181 -11.83 8.26 -7.43
C THR A 181 -13.13 8.51 -8.19
N LEU A 182 -14.24 8.71 -7.48
CA LEU A 182 -15.54 8.98 -8.12
C LEU A 182 -15.54 10.31 -8.87
N SER A 183 -14.92 11.36 -8.33
CA SER A 183 -14.78 12.66 -9.02
C SER A 183 -13.93 12.54 -10.29
N TYR A 184 -12.92 11.67 -10.29
CA TYR A 184 -12.12 11.44 -11.49
C TYR A 184 -12.98 10.93 -12.64
N PHE A 185 -13.82 9.92 -12.39
CA PHE A 185 -14.74 9.38 -13.39
C PHE A 185 -15.84 10.39 -13.82
N ALA A 186 -16.27 11.24 -12.89
CA ALA A 186 -17.34 12.19 -13.18
C ALA A 186 -16.85 13.41 -13.99
N ASP A 187 -15.66 13.91 -13.71
CA ASP A 187 -15.23 15.24 -14.14
C ASP A 187 -14.03 15.23 -15.10
N LEU A 188 -13.21 14.17 -15.11
CA LEU A 188 -11.94 14.19 -15.82
C LEU A 188 -11.91 13.26 -17.03
N GLU A 189 -12.22 12.00 -16.88
CA GLU A 189 -12.03 11.00 -17.94
C GLU A 189 -13.02 9.83 -17.85
N SER A 190 -13.48 9.38 -19.02
CA SER A 190 -14.28 8.16 -19.14
C SER A 190 -13.35 6.97 -19.26
N LEU A 191 -13.19 6.20 -18.19
CA LEU A 191 -12.45 4.95 -18.19
C LEU A 191 -13.39 3.76 -18.36
N SER A 192 -12.98 2.79 -19.14
CA SER A 192 -13.68 1.54 -19.38
C SER A 192 -12.87 0.35 -18.88
N HIS A 193 -13.52 -0.78 -18.79
CA HIS A 193 -12.86 -2.04 -18.46
C HIS A 193 -11.87 -2.55 -19.53
N LEU A 194 -11.75 -1.85 -20.66
CA LEU A 194 -10.79 -2.16 -21.73
C LEU A 194 -9.51 -1.33 -21.63
N ASP A 195 -9.51 -0.29 -20.80
CA ASP A 195 -8.37 0.61 -20.67
C ASP A 195 -7.29 0.00 -19.79
N CYS A 196 -6.05 0.43 -20.03
CA CYS A 196 -4.88 0.07 -19.25
C CYS A 196 -4.10 1.34 -18.87
N ILE A 197 -3.75 1.47 -17.60
CA ILE A 197 -2.99 2.61 -17.09
C ILE A 197 -1.53 2.21 -16.91
N ILE A 198 -0.62 3.05 -17.40
CA ILE A 198 0.82 2.89 -17.20
C ILE A 198 1.24 3.76 -16.02
N HIS A 199 1.73 3.14 -14.96
CA HIS A 199 2.28 3.82 -13.79
C HIS A 199 3.76 4.19 -14.01
N ALA A 200 4.02 5.26 -14.77
CA ALA A 200 5.36 5.78 -14.99
C ALA A 200 5.86 6.64 -13.83
N ALA A 201 4.96 7.29 -13.10
CA ALA A 201 5.29 8.03 -11.89
C ALA A 201 5.48 7.10 -10.69
N PRO A 202 6.28 7.49 -9.66
CA PRO A 202 6.42 6.70 -8.45
C PRO A 202 5.06 6.45 -7.78
N LEU A 203 4.78 5.19 -7.45
CA LEU A 203 3.55 4.78 -6.75
C LEU A 203 3.44 5.38 -5.34
N SER A 204 4.58 5.76 -4.76
CA SER A 204 4.66 6.49 -3.48
C SER A 204 4.31 7.97 -3.59
N HIS A 205 4.04 8.48 -4.79
CA HIS A 205 3.69 9.88 -5.07
C HIS A 205 2.21 10.00 -5.47
N GLY A 206 1.58 11.14 -5.20
CA GLY A 206 0.17 11.36 -5.53
C GLY A 206 -0.17 11.02 -6.98
N SER A 207 0.66 11.45 -7.94
CA SER A 207 0.45 11.17 -9.37
C SER A 207 0.49 9.69 -9.75
N GLY A 208 1.19 8.85 -8.99
CA GLY A 208 1.19 7.39 -9.19
C GLY A 208 0.02 6.70 -8.50
N LEU A 209 -0.34 7.16 -7.31
CA LEU A 209 -1.36 6.53 -6.47
C LEU A 209 -2.79 6.80 -6.92
N TYR A 210 -3.05 7.93 -7.57
CA TYR A 210 -4.40 8.27 -8.03
C TYR A 210 -4.90 7.42 -9.19
N GLY A 211 -4.03 6.62 -9.82
CA GLY A 211 -4.41 5.70 -10.88
C GLY A 211 -4.59 4.25 -10.44
N ILE A 212 -4.55 3.96 -9.13
CA ILE A 212 -4.64 2.60 -8.58
C ILE A 212 -6.08 2.22 -8.24
#